data_d472aaf1e6abe3d198046d709dd15ac7
#
_entry.id   d472aaf1e6abe3d198046d709dd15ac7
#
_cell.length_a   1.000
_cell.length_b   1.000
_cell.length_c   1.000
_cell.angle_alpha   90.00
_cell.angle_beta   90.00
_cell.angle_gamma   90.00
#
_symmetry.space_group_name_H-M   'P 1'
#
loop_
_entity.id
_entity.type
_entity.pdbx_description
1 polymer ?
#
loop_
_entity_poly.entity_id
_entity_poly.type
_entity_poly.pdbx_seq_one_letter_code
_entity_poly.pdbx_strand_id
1 'polypeptide(L)'
;MFQDEARFGRITDPRRCWAPAGVRPEVSAPVVREYEYAFAAVSPHDGSLDTLVLPSVNTEAMNVFLAEVSQRHAKEFILMGLDGAGWHRAKRLQVPTNMRLIPLPPWSPQLNPVEHLWDEVREKWFANRVFDSLSAVEEQLMTALKTLEEDVPRVASLAGFEWIRTIPLNAH
;
A
#
# COMPACT_ATOMS: atom_id res chain seq x y z
N MET A 1 4.49 3.75 12.03
CA MET A 1 4.13 3.17 10.72
C MET A 1 3.66 4.26 9.78
N PHE A 2 3.63 4.00 8.48
CA PHE A 2 3.02 4.86 7.45
C PHE A 2 1.95 4.07 6.71
N GLN A 3 0.85 4.71 6.41
CA GLN A 3 -0.32 4.09 5.81
C GLN A 3 -0.66 4.77 4.48
N ASP A 4 -1.17 3.98 3.53
CA ASP A 4 -1.69 4.45 2.24
C ASP A 4 -2.63 3.43 1.61
N GLU A 5 -3.39 3.86 0.60
CA GLU A 5 -4.24 3.01 -0.22
C GLU A 5 -3.85 3.10 -1.69
N ALA A 6 -3.89 1.97 -2.38
CA ALA A 6 -3.70 1.92 -3.82
C ALA A 6 -4.82 1.16 -4.51
N ARG A 7 -5.15 1.62 -5.71
CA ARG A 7 -6.11 0.98 -6.59
C ARG A 7 -5.41 0.09 -7.59
N PHE A 8 -5.90 -1.16 -7.73
CA PHE A 8 -5.46 -2.12 -8.73
C PHE A 8 -6.65 -2.58 -9.56
N GLY A 9 -6.50 -2.65 -10.86
CA GLY A 9 -7.58 -2.95 -11.77
C GLY A 9 -7.20 -3.87 -12.91
N ARG A 10 -8.20 -4.22 -13.72
CA ARG A 10 -7.99 -5.03 -14.92
C ARG A 10 -7.23 -4.27 -16.02
N ILE A 11 -7.21 -2.94 -15.95
CA ILE A 11 -6.39 -2.10 -16.82
C ILE A 11 -5.09 -1.83 -16.09
N THR A 12 -3.97 -2.27 -16.65
CA THR A 12 -2.63 -1.99 -16.15
C THR A 12 -1.93 -0.99 -17.07
N ASP A 13 -1.12 -0.12 -16.50
CA ASP A 13 -0.33 0.81 -17.29
C ASP A 13 0.80 0.07 -18.00
N PRO A 14 0.97 0.22 -19.33
CA PRO A 14 2.05 -0.38 -20.06
C PRO A 14 3.41 0.11 -19.54
N ARG A 15 4.30 -0.84 -19.24
CA ARG A 15 5.67 -0.56 -18.80
C ARG A 15 6.67 -0.95 -19.86
N ARG A 16 7.82 -0.30 -19.87
CA ARG A 16 8.94 -0.69 -20.75
C ARG A 16 9.40 -2.11 -20.43
N CYS A 17 9.61 -2.90 -21.44
CA CYS A 17 10.14 -4.25 -21.31
C CYS A 17 11.21 -4.51 -22.36
N TRP A 18 12.07 -5.49 -22.09
CA TRP A 18 13.05 -5.97 -23.06
C TRP A 18 12.36 -6.79 -24.15
N ALA A 19 12.72 -6.55 -25.40
CA ALA A 19 12.26 -7.31 -26.55
C ALA A 19 13.41 -7.51 -27.54
N PRO A 20 13.37 -8.54 -28.41
CA PRO A 20 14.32 -8.69 -29.51
C PRO A 20 14.34 -7.44 -30.40
N ALA A 21 15.49 -7.13 -30.98
CA ALA A 21 15.62 -6.00 -31.88
C ALA A 21 14.60 -6.11 -33.04
N GLY A 22 13.91 -5.01 -33.33
CA GLY A 22 12.87 -4.95 -34.37
C GLY A 22 11.48 -5.46 -33.96
N VAL A 23 11.31 -5.99 -32.75
CA VAL A 23 10.02 -6.40 -32.21
C VAL A 23 9.49 -5.32 -31.26
N ARG A 24 8.27 -4.83 -31.57
CA ARG A 24 7.53 -3.93 -30.66
C ARG A 24 6.53 -4.75 -29.86
N PRO A 25 6.72 -4.92 -28.54
CA PRO A 25 5.75 -5.62 -27.71
C PRO A 25 4.39 -4.90 -27.70
N GLU A 26 3.33 -5.67 -27.78
CA GLU A 26 1.96 -5.19 -27.68
C GLU A 26 1.30 -5.81 -26.45
N VAL A 27 0.57 -4.98 -25.69
CA VAL A 27 -0.23 -5.42 -24.54
C VAL A 27 -1.68 -5.09 -24.85
N SER A 28 -2.54 -6.10 -24.88
CA SER A 28 -3.99 -5.89 -24.96
C SER A 28 -4.46 -5.18 -23.71
N ALA A 29 -5.18 -4.07 -23.87
CA ALA A 29 -5.78 -3.35 -22.75
C ALA A 29 -7.31 -3.45 -22.87
N PRO A 30 -7.96 -4.40 -22.16
CA PRO A 30 -9.42 -4.40 -22.10
C PRO A 30 -9.88 -3.12 -21.38
N VAL A 31 -10.85 -2.42 -21.95
CA VAL A 31 -11.40 -1.18 -21.35
C VAL A 31 -12.47 -1.57 -20.31
N VAL A 32 -12.06 -2.26 -19.24
CA VAL A 32 -12.96 -2.65 -18.15
C VAL A 32 -12.53 -1.94 -16.87
N ARG A 33 -13.39 -1.11 -16.33
CA ARG A 33 -13.12 -0.29 -15.14
C ARG A 33 -13.61 -1.01 -13.88
N GLU A 34 -12.96 -2.10 -13.54
CA GLU A 34 -13.17 -2.83 -12.30
C GLU A 34 -11.88 -2.78 -11.49
N TYR A 35 -12.00 -2.56 -10.18
CA TYR A 35 -10.87 -2.30 -9.30
C TYR A 35 -11.05 -2.94 -7.94
N GLU A 36 -9.93 -3.40 -7.35
CA GLU A 36 -9.75 -3.70 -5.94
C GLU A 36 -8.83 -2.66 -5.30
N TYR A 37 -8.93 -2.51 -4.00
CA TYR A 37 -8.14 -1.55 -3.26
C TYR A 37 -7.28 -2.27 -2.23
N ALA A 38 -5.98 -2.00 -2.27
CA ALA A 38 -5.03 -2.44 -1.26
C ALA A 38 -4.84 -1.33 -0.24
N PHE A 39 -4.93 -1.69 1.03
CA PHE A 39 -4.50 -0.87 2.16
C PHE A 39 -3.19 -1.42 2.66
N ALA A 40 -2.23 -0.57 3.00
CA ALA A 40 -0.98 -0.99 3.60
C ALA A 40 -0.56 -0.06 4.73
N ALA A 41 0.04 -0.64 5.76
CA ALA A 41 0.76 0.07 6.80
C ALA A 41 2.17 -0.52 6.95
N VAL A 42 3.20 0.29 6.75
CA VAL A 42 4.59 -0.15 6.82
C VAL A 42 5.32 0.52 7.98
N SER A 43 6.15 -0.24 8.65
CA SER A 43 7.13 0.27 9.61
C SER A 43 8.49 0.42 8.93
N PRO A 44 8.95 1.66 8.66
CA PRO A 44 10.26 1.90 8.06
C PRO A 44 11.44 1.49 8.96
N HIS A 45 11.17 1.26 10.24
CA HIS A 45 12.19 0.96 11.23
C HIS A 45 12.63 -0.51 11.18
N ASP A 46 11.67 -1.42 11.11
CA ASP A 46 11.90 -2.86 11.16
C ASP A 46 11.42 -3.61 9.90
N GLY A 47 10.73 -2.93 8.98
CA GLY A 47 10.23 -3.51 7.74
C GLY A 47 8.96 -4.34 7.92
N SER A 48 8.28 -4.26 9.06
CA SER A 48 6.97 -4.90 9.21
C SER A 48 5.94 -4.22 8.29
N LEU A 49 5.11 -5.05 7.67
CA LEU A 49 4.10 -4.63 6.70
C LEU A 49 2.79 -5.33 7.03
N ASP A 50 1.74 -4.54 7.18
CA ASP A 50 0.37 -5.04 7.29
C ASP A 50 -0.41 -4.62 6.06
N THR A 51 -1.09 -5.58 5.44
CA THR A 51 -1.90 -5.30 4.25
C THR A 51 -3.32 -5.87 4.37
N LEU A 52 -4.23 -5.26 3.62
CA LEU A 52 -5.60 -5.73 3.48
C LEU A 52 -6.13 -5.35 2.10
N VAL A 53 -6.83 -6.28 1.44
CA VAL A 53 -7.53 -6.02 0.18
C VAL A 53 -9.01 -5.82 0.47
N LEU A 54 -9.58 -4.71 0.01
CA LEU A 54 -10.96 -4.33 0.26
C LEU A 54 -11.62 -3.83 -1.05
N PRO A 55 -12.93 -4.01 -1.20
CA PRO A 55 -13.64 -3.64 -2.44
C PRO A 55 -13.84 -2.13 -2.59
N SER A 56 -13.52 -1.33 -1.59
CA SER A 56 -13.76 0.11 -1.61
C SER A 56 -12.82 0.87 -0.69
N VAL A 57 -12.65 2.16 -0.98
CA VAL A 57 -11.94 3.13 -0.12
C VAL A 57 -12.96 4.09 0.46
N ASN A 58 -13.21 3.96 1.75
CA ASN A 58 -14.11 4.80 2.52
C ASN A 58 -13.78 4.70 4.03
N THR A 59 -14.52 5.44 4.85
CA THR A 59 -14.29 5.45 6.31
C THR A 59 -14.52 4.08 6.96
N GLU A 60 -15.51 3.31 6.48
CA GLU A 60 -15.84 1.99 6.98
C GLU A 60 -14.68 0.99 6.70
N ALA A 61 -14.15 0.99 5.48
CA ALA A 61 -12.99 0.19 5.10
C ALA A 61 -11.75 0.58 5.91
N MET A 62 -11.53 1.89 6.11
CA MET A 62 -10.43 2.37 6.95
C MET A 62 -10.58 1.92 8.41
N ASN A 63 -11.80 1.92 8.96
CA ASN A 63 -12.03 1.41 10.31
C ASN A 63 -11.67 -0.09 10.44
N VAL A 64 -12.02 -0.90 9.44
CA VAL A 64 -11.64 -2.32 9.41
C VAL A 64 -10.13 -2.47 9.37
N PHE A 65 -9.45 -1.72 8.51
CA PHE A 65 -8.00 -1.75 8.39
C PHE A 65 -7.28 -1.34 9.68
N LEU A 66 -7.68 -0.21 10.29
CA LEU A 66 -7.08 0.26 11.56
C LEU A 66 -7.31 -0.74 12.69
N ALA A 67 -8.48 -1.35 12.77
CA ALA A 67 -8.78 -2.37 13.78
C ALA A 67 -7.87 -3.60 13.61
N GLU A 68 -7.67 -4.07 12.38
CA GLU A 68 -6.79 -5.21 12.07
C GLU A 68 -5.34 -4.92 12.45
N VAL A 69 -4.80 -3.77 12.01
CA VAL A 69 -3.42 -3.35 12.38
C VAL A 69 -3.28 -3.23 13.91
N SER A 70 -4.26 -2.64 14.58
CA SER A 70 -4.26 -2.52 16.03
C SER A 70 -4.20 -3.89 16.74
N GLN A 71 -4.92 -4.89 16.23
CA GLN A 71 -4.91 -6.24 16.81
C GLN A 71 -3.57 -6.95 16.59
N ARG A 72 -2.98 -6.83 15.40
CA ARG A 72 -1.66 -7.42 15.09
C ARG A 72 -0.57 -6.82 15.99
N HIS A 73 -0.70 -5.54 16.35
CA HIS A 73 0.25 -4.79 17.18
C HIS A 73 -0.31 -4.46 18.59
N ALA A 74 -1.04 -5.39 19.20
CA ALA A 74 -1.76 -5.15 20.46
C ALA A 74 -0.87 -4.75 21.66
N LYS A 75 0.44 -5.01 21.58
CA LYS A 75 1.42 -4.69 22.64
C LYS A 75 2.20 -3.40 22.38
N GLU A 76 1.91 -2.72 21.28
CA GLU A 76 2.64 -1.55 20.80
C GLU A 76 1.72 -0.34 20.75
N PHE A 77 2.29 0.85 20.87
CA PHE A 77 1.59 2.09 20.56
C PHE A 77 2.05 2.58 19.19
N ILE A 78 1.11 2.66 18.24
CA ILE A 78 1.38 2.96 16.84
C ILE A 78 1.22 4.45 16.58
N LEU A 79 2.28 5.08 16.09
CA LEU A 79 2.17 6.38 15.42
C LEU A 79 2.01 6.13 13.92
N MET A 80 0.83 6.43 13.37
CA MET A 80 0.49 6.16 11.98
C MET A 80 0.48 7.44 11.15
N GLY A 81 1.51 7.63 10.32
CA GLY A 81 1.56 8.69 9.32
C GLY A 81 0.67 8.34 8.14
N LEU A 82 -0.19 9.26 7.70
CA LEU A 82 -1.11 9.06 6.56
C LEU A 82 -1.41 10.38 5.87
N ASP A 83 -1.93 10.33 4.66
CA ASP A 83 -2.29 11.50 3.90
C ASP A 83 -3.57 12.21 4.42
N GLY A 84 -3.95 13.27 3.75
CA GLY A 84 -5.11 14.09 4.13
C GLY A 84 -6.43 13.69 3.46
N ALA A 85 -6.61 12.44 3.03
CA ALA A 85 -7.85 11.99 2.40
C ALA A 85 -9.09 12.23 3.28
N GLY A 86 -10.24 12.42 2.63
CA GLY A 86 -11.49 12.80 3.34
C GLY A 86 -11.94 11.75 4.37
N TRP A 87 -11.74 10.47 4.09
CA TRP A 87 -12.09 9.36 5.00
C TRP A 87 -11.17 9.28 6.21
N HIS A 88 -9.94 9.80 6.15
CA HIS A 88 -9.01 9.90 7.29
C HIS A 88 -9.41 10.99 8.30
N ARG A 89 -10.29 11.90 7.92
CA ARG A 89 -10.77 13.03 8.75
C ARG A 89 -12.25 12.93 9.10
N ALA A 90 -12.91 11.85 8.68
CA ALA A 90 -14.34 11.68 8.91
C ALA A 90 -14.67 11.55 10.40
N LYS A 91 -15.76 12.18 10.85
CA LYS A 91 -16.23 12.06 12.24
C LYS A 91 -16.55 10.62 12.68
N ARG A 92 -16.80 9.72 11.71
CA ARG A 92 -17.09 8.30 11.96
C ARG A 92 -15.84 7.42 11.98
N LEU A 93 -14.65 8.00 11.78
CA LEU A 93 -13.41 7.27 11.87
C LEU A 93 -13.16 6.82 13.31
N GLN A 94 -12.96 5.52 13.50
CA GLN A 94 -12.70 4.89 14.78
C GLN A 94 -11.22 4.59 14.91
N VAL A 95 -10.49 5.43 15.64
CA VAL A 95 -9.07 5.23 15.90
C VAL A 95 -8.89 4.35 17.13
N PRO A 96 -8.22 3.19 17.02
CA PRO A 96 -7.94 2.32 18.16
C PRO A 96 -7.15 3.03 19.27
N THR A 97 -7.32 2.57 20.52
CA THR A 97 -6.70 3.21 21.70
C THR A 97 -5.17 3.12 21.74
N ASN A 98 -4.60 2.10 21.08
CA ASN A 98 -3.15 1.92 20.95
C ASN A 98 -2.59 2.59 19.68
N MET A 99 -3.32 3.54 19.08
CA MET A 99 -2.90 4.19 17.83
C MET A 99 -3.16 5.70 17.87
N ARG A 100 -2.27 6.45 17.21
CA ARG A 100 -2.46 7.87 16.94
C ARG A 100 -2.17 8.16 15.46
N LEU A 101 -3.11 8.81 14.79
CA LEU A 101 -2.97 9.22 13.40
C LEU A 101 -2.24 10.58 13.33
N ILE A 102 -1.26 10.65 12.43
CA ILE A 102 -0.44 11.84 12.18
C ILE A 102 -0.60 12.21 10.70
N PRO A 103 -1.32 13.29 10.38
CA PRO A 103 -1.48 13.71 9.00
C PRO A 103 -0.15 14.19 8.42
N LEU A 104 0.21 13.67 7.26
CA LEU A 104 1.31 14.17 6.46
C LEU A 104 0.96 15.53 5.83
N PRO A 105 1.95 16.36 5.48
CA PRO A 105 1.71 17.60 4.75
C PRO A 105 0.93 17.34 3.45
N PRO A 106 0.02 18.23 3.06
CA PRO A 106 -0.68 18.10 1.79
C PRO A 106 0.28 18.03 0.60
N TRP A 107 -0.10 17.27 -0.43
CA TRP A 107 0.65 17.15 -1.68
C TRP A 107 2.10 16.68 -1.53
N SER A 108 2.35 15.81 -0.56
CA SER A 108 3.70 15.33 -0.23
C SER A 108 3.81 13.79 -0.28
N PRO A 109 3.48 13.13 -1.42
CA PRO A 109 3.55 11.67 -1.53
C PRO A 109 4.98 11.15 -1.32
N GLN A 110 6.00 11.97 -1.65
CA GLN A 110 7.41 11.64 -1.42
C GLN A 110 7.77 11.42 0.06
N LEU A 111 6.91 11.85 0.99
CA LEU A 111 7.08 11.60 2.42
C LEU A 111 6.43 10.30 2.87
N ASN A 112 5.62 9.65 2.00
CA ASN A 112 4.97 8.39 2.34
C ASN A 112 5.73 7.20 1.74
N PRO A 113 6.47 6.41 2.54
CA PRO A 113 7.24 5.29 2.03
C PRO A 113 6.37 4.16 1.44
N VAL A 114 5.08 4.11 1.72
CA VAL A 114 4.15 3.14 1.15
C VAL A 114 4.04 3.29 -0.36
N GLU A 115 4.23 4.49 -0.91
CA GLU A 115 4.23 4.73 -2.36
C GLU A 115 5.28 3.86 -3.10
N HIS A 116 6.45 3.64 -2.48
CA HIS A 116 7.48 2.74 -3.04
C HIS A 116 7.05 1.28 -3.04
N LEU A 117 6.23 0.86 -2.07
CA LEU A 117 5.65 -0.49 -2.06
C LEU A 117 4.64 -0.64 -3.21
N TRP A 118 3.83 0.38 -3.45
CA TRP A 118 2.90 0.37 -4.60
C TRP A 118 3.62 0.33 -5.93
N ASP A 119 4.71 1.06 -6.07
CA ASP A 119 5.55 1.00 -7.28
C ASP A 119 6.16 -0.39 -7.46
N GLU A 120 6.66 -1.02 -6.41
CA GLU A 120 7.18 -2.38 -6.44
C GLU A 120 6.11 -3.39 -6.86
N VAL A 121 4.89 -3.31 -6.27
CA VAL A 121 3.77 -4.18 -6.62
C VAL A 121 3.38 -4.01 -8.09
N ARG A 122 3.25 -2.77 -8.55
CA ARG A 122 2.90 -2.48 -9.96
C ARG A 122 3.96 -2.99 -10.92
N GLU A 123 5.24 -2.82 -10.59
CA GLU A 123 6.35 -3.21 -11.47
C GLU A 123 6.54 -4.73 -11.53
N LYS A 124 6.48 -5.43 -10.39
CA LYS A 124 6.82 -6.84 -10.31
C LYS A 124 5.64 -7.78 -10.61
N TRP A 125 4.44 -7.39 -10.24
CA TRP A 125 3.27 -8.29 -10.31
C TRP A 125 2.20 -7.85 -11.31
N PHE A 126 2.15 -6.55 -11.69
CA PHE A 126 1.11 -6.01 -12.56
C PHE A 126 1.62 -5.49 -13.90
N ALA A 127 2.94 -5.24 -14.07
CA ALA A 127 3.48 -4.68 -15.30
C ALA A 127 3.15 -5.55 -16.53
N ASN A 128 2.55 -4.93 -17.54
CA ASN A 128 2.20 -5.56 -18.84
C ASN A 128 1.31 -6.82 -18.71
N ARG A 129 0.56 -6.95 -17.62
CA ARG A 129 -0.37 -8.07 -17.44
C ARG A 129 -1.78 -7.67 -17.83
N VAL A 130 -2.51 -8.65 -18.37
CA VAL A 130 -3.93 -8.57 -18.69
C VAL A 130 -4.67 -9.52 -17.77
N PHE A 131 -5.74 -9.05 -17.17
CA PHE A 131 -6.57 -9.83 -16.26
C PHE A 131 -7.97 -10.05 -16.85
N ASP A 132 -8.40 -11.31 -16.92
CA ASP A 132 -9.69 -11.67 -17.50
C ASP A 132 -10.86 -11.42 -16.57
N SER A 133 -10.62 -11.27 -15.27
CA SER A 133 -11.63 -11.01 -14.24
C SER A 133 -11.08 -10.16 -13.09
N LEU A 134 -11.98 -9.57 -12.30
CA LEU A 134 -11.61 -8.88 -11.07
C LEU A 134 -11.04 -9.85 -10.02
N SER A 135 -11.57 -11.09 -9.96
CA SER A 135 -11.02 -12.14 -9.09
C SER A 135 -9.56 -12.46 -9.41
N ALA A 136 -9.17 -12.47 -10.70
CA ALA A 136 -7.76 -12.66 -11.09
C ALA A 136 -6.87 -11.47 -10.64
N VAL A 137 -7.39 -10.25 -10.63
CA VAL A 137 -6.70 -9.08 -10.05
C VAL A 137 -6.52 -9.25 -8.56
N GLU A 138 -7.58 -9.64 -7.84
CA GLU A 138 -7.56 -9.86 -6.40
C GLU A 138 -6.55 -10.96 -6.01
N GLU A 139 -6.59 -12.12 -6.66
CA GLU A 139 -5.65 -13.23 -6.42
C GLU A 139 -4.20 -12.80 -6.64
N GLN A 140 -3.94 -12.07 -7.74
CA GLN A 140 -2.61 -11.55 -8.02
C GLN A 140 -2.16 -10.53 -6.97
N LEU A 141 -3.07 -9.64 -6.54
CA LEU A 141 -2.80 -8.63 -5.53
C LEU A 141 -2.50 -9.27 -4.17
N MET A 142 -3.33 -10.22 -3.73
CA MET A 142 -3.12 -10.97 -2.49
C MET A 142 -1.77 -11.72 -2.50
N THR A 143 -1.41 -12.33 -3.63
CA THR A 143 -0.11 -13.01 -3.79
C THR A 143 1.06 -12.03 -3.66
N ALA A 144 0.95 -10.87 -4.31
CA ALA A 144 1.99 -9.84 -4.26
C ALA A 144 2.18 -9.30 -2.83
N LEU A 145 1.07 -8.94 -2.17
CA LEU A 145 1.10 -8.38 -0.83
C LEU A 145 1.62 -9.38 0.20
N LYS A 146 1.16 -10.62 0.15
CA LYS A 146 1.66 -11.69 1.03
C LYS A 146 3.15 -11.94 0.83
N THR A 147 3.62 -11.95 -0.42
CA THR A 147 5.06 -12.10 -0.73
C THR A 147 5.89 -10.97 -0.12
N LEU A 148 5.38 -9.73 -0.15
CA LEU A 148 6.04 -8.60 0.49
C LEU A 148 5.99 -8.66 2.02
N GLU A 149 4.86 -9.04 2.62
CA GLU A 149 4.75 -9.22 4.08
C GLU A 149 5.76 -10.24 4.61
N GLU A 150 6.05 -11.28 3.83
CA GLU A 150 7.02 -12.33 4.16
C GLU A 150 8.49 -11.91 3.91
N ASP A 151 8.74 -10.89 3.08
CA ASP A 151 10.09 -10.38 2.73
C ASP A 151 10.43 -9.09 3.49
N VAL A 152 10.52 -9.19 4.82
CA VAL A 152 10.87 -8.08 5.71
C VAL A 152 12.12 -7.31 5.28
N PRO A 153 13.24 -7.95 4.85
CA PRO A 153 14.40 -7.22 4.37
C PRO A 153 14.10 -6.37 3.13
N ARG A 154 13.27 -6.87 2.22
CA ARG A 154 12.85 -6.13 1.03
C ARG A 154 12.02 -4.91 1.40
N VAL A 155 11.02 -5.09 2.26
CA VAL A 155 10.17 -4.00 2.76
C VAL A 155 11.02 -2.94 3.48
N ALA A 156 11.93 -3.34 4.36
CA ALA A 156 12.84 -2.43 5.04
C ALA A 156 13.74 -1.64 4.07
N SER A 157 14.12 -2.23 2.93
CA SER A 157 14.88 -1.54 1.88
C SER A 157 14.02 -0.53 1.11
N LEU A 158 12.75 -0.85 0.84
CA LEU A 158 11.84 0.02 0.10
C LEU A 158 11.34 1.20 0.94
N ALA A 159 11.03 0.97 2.22
CA ALA A 159 10.41 1.95 3.10
C ALA A 159 11.39 2.68 4.03
N GLY A 160 12.59 2.16 4.21
CA GLY A 160 13.55 2.60 5.23
C GLY A 160 14.38 3.81 4.83
N PHE A 161 13.75 4.95 4.55
CA PHE A 161 14.47 6.20 4.26
C PHE A 161 15.30 6.64 5.47
N GLU A 162 16.51 7.14 5.22
CA GLU A 162 17.45 7.57 6.26
C GLU A 162 16.82 8.63 7.19
N TRP A 163 16.12 9.61 6.65
CA TRP A 163 15.49 10.65 7.43
C TRP A 163 14.39 10.12 8.38
N ILE A 164 13.69 9.04 8.03
CA ILE A 164 12.68 8.42 8.90
C ILE A 164 13.36 7.64 10.02
N ARG A 165 14.43 6.90 9.70
CA ARG A 165 15.16 6.07 10.67
C ARG A 165 15.88 6.91 11.74
N THR A 166 16.20 8.16 11.44
CA THR A 166 16.86 9.09 12.37
C THR A 166 15.90 9.81 13.31
N ILE A 167 14.57 9.67 13.12
CA ILE A 167 13.59 10.22 14.05
C ILE A 167 13.69 9.46 15.37
N PRO A 168 14.05 10.11 16.50
CA PRO A 168 14.10 9.43 17.77
C PRO A 168 12.69 9.00 18.20
N LEU A 169 12.50 7.68 18.39
CA LEU A 169 11.23 7.13 18.88
C LEU A 169 10.95 7.40 20.36
N ASN A 170 11.83 8.11 21.03
CA ASN A 170 11.70 8.50 22.43
C ASN A 170 10.86 9.78 22.55
N ALA A 171 9.54 9.64 22.35
CA ALA A 171 8.60 10.66 22.82
C ALA A 171 8.37 10.42 24.32
N HIS A 172 9.00 11.24 25.15
CA HIS A 172 8.67 11.36 26.58
C HIS A 172 7.35 12.12 26.75
#